data_4785201a6e68dd2c81b543b0890747aa
#
_entry.id   4785201a6e68dd2c81b543b0890747aa
#
_cell.length_a   1.000
_cell.length_b   1.000
_cell.length_c   1.000
_cell.angle_alpha   90.00
_cell.angle_beta   90.00
_cell.angle_gamma   90.00
#
_symmetry.space_group_name_H-M   'P 1'
#
loop_
_entity.id
_entity.type
_entity.pdbx_description
1 polymer ?
#
loop_
_entity_poly.entity_id
_entity_poly.type
_entity_poly.pdbx_seq_one_letter_code
_entity_poly.pdbx_strand_id
1 'polypeptide(L)'
;DIGPIGQLLEPTGTLTFEEAYDIYKEQILAGADADLIVFETMTDLYELKAAVLAAKENSDLPIVCTMTFEENMRTFTGVAISSMALTLEGLGVDAIGVNCSLGPKELYPVVEELCKWTNLPVVVKPNAGLPDPVTNEYNCSPEDFAEFAEKLIPLGVKVLGGCCGTNPEYIKKLAEMLKG
;
A
#
# COMPACT_ATOMS: atom_id res chain seq x y z
N ASP A 1 10.72 3.50 -4.16
CA ASP A 1 9.32 3.05 -4.32
C ASP A 1 8.99 2.81 -5.79
N ILE A 2 8.13 1.85 -6.03
CA ILE A 2 7.72 1.39 -7.37
C ILE A 2 6.18 1.29 -7.37
N GLY A 3 5.54 2.00 -8.30
CA GLY A 3 4.09 1.98 -8.47
C GLY A 3 3.62 1.03 -9.58
N PRO A 4 2.30 1.01 -9.87
CA PRO A 4 1.75 0.22 -10.96
C PRO A 4 2.19 0.73 -12.33
N ILE A 5 2.25 -0.18 -13.31
CA ILE A 5 2.64 0.13 -14.70
C ILE A 5 1.61 1.05 -15.38
N GLY A 6 0.36 1.04 -14.90
CA GLY A 6 -0.73 1.82 -15.51
C GLY A 6 -1.41 1.13 -16.68
N GLN A 7 -1.16 -0.16 -16.86
CA GLN A 7 -1.84 -1.03 -17.82
C GLN A 7 -2.32 -2.29 -17.11
N LEU A 8 -3.52 -2.74 -17.46
CA LEU A 8 -4.04 -4.01 -16.92
C LEU A 8 -3.41 -5.20 -17.64
N LEU A 9 -3.17 -6.25 -16.87
CA LEU A 9 -2.67 -7.52 -17.40
C LEU A 9 -3.79 -8.31 -18.07
N GLU A 10 -3.41 -9.22 -18.96
CA GLU A 10 -4.34 -10.19 -19.55
C GLU A 10 -5.03 -11.04 -18.47
N PRO A 11 -6.30 -11.43 -18.66
CA PRO A 11 -7.15 -11.19 -19.83
C PRO A 11 -7.95 -9.86 -19.78
N THR A 12 -7.80 -9.07 -18.71
CA THR A 12 -8.55 -7.82 -18.51
C THR A 12 -7.97 -6.68 -19.34
N GLY A 13 -6.67 -6.69 -19.54
CA GLY A 13 -5.93 -5.74 -20.39
C GLY A 13 -5.14 -6.45 -21.48
N THR A 14 -4.04 -5.85 -21.89
CA THR A 14 -3.21 -6.31 -23.01
C THR A 14 -1.76 -6.64 -22.62
N LEU A 15 -1.35 -6.34 -21.37
CA LEU A 15 -0.01 -6.62 -20.90
C LEU A 15 0.09 -8.06 -20.42
N THR A 16 1.08 -8.81 -20.91
CA THR A 16 1.32 -10.16 -20.40
C THR A 16 2.01 -10.14 -19.03
N PHE A 17 1.93 -11.24 -18.30
CA PHE A 17 2.61 -11.38 -17.00
C PHE A 17 4.13 -11.26 -17.15
N GLU A 18 4.68 -11.86 -18.19
CA GLU A 18 6.10 -11.85 -18.52
C GLU A 18 6.61 -10.45 -18.86
N GLU A 19 5.84 -9.69 -19.64
CA GLU A 19 6.17 -8.27 -19.91
C GLU A 19 6.15 -7.41 -18.65
N ALA A 20 5.15 -7.60 -17.77
CA ALA A 20 5.11 -6.90 -16.49
C ALA A 20 6.32 -7.28 -15.60
N TYR A 21 6.68 -8.55 -15.54
CA TYR A 21 7.86 -9.02 -14.83
C TYR A 21 9.14 -8.34 -15.34
N ASP A 22 9.34 -8.28 -16.65
CA ASP A 22 10.53 -7.68 -17.25
C ASP A 22 10.62 -6.16 -16.99
N ILE A 23 9.48 -5.45 -17.02
CA ILE A 23 9.40 -4.02 -16.67
C ILE A 23 9.82 -3.78 -15.21
N TYR A 24 9.29 -4.56 -14.27
CA TYR A 24 9.66 -4.46 -12.85
C TYR A 24 11.12 -4.84 -12.61
N LYS A 25 11.61 -5.88 -13.27
CA LYS A 25 13.02 -6.30 -13.18
C LYS A 25 13.98 -5.19 -13.58
N GLU A 26 13.69 -4.43 -14.64
CA GLU A 26 14.52 -3.30 -15.05
C GLU A 26 14.65 -2.25 -13.93
N GLN A 27 13.53 -1.88 -13.29
CA GLN A 27 13.54 -0.91 -12.18
C GLN A 27 14.27 -1.45 -10.95
N ILE A 28 14.06 -2.72 -10.61
CA ILE A 28 14.70 -3.37 -9.46
C ILE A 28 16.22 -3.39 -9.63
N LEU A 29 16.72 -3.78 -10.80
CA LEU A 29 18.15 -3.80 -11.09
C LEU A 29 18.77 -2.39 -11.07
N ALA A 30 18.03 -1.38 -11.56
CA ALA A 30 18.47 0.01 -11.49
C ALA A 30 18.51 0.56 -10.05
N GLY A 31 17.69 0.01 -9.16
CA GLY A 31 17.61 0.40 -7.74
C GLY A 31 18.41 -0.50 -6.79
N ALA A 32 19.38 -1.26 -7.26
CA ALA A 32 20.13 -2.25 -6.47
C ALA A 32 20.86 -1.69 -5.24
N ASP A 33 21.18 -0.40 -5.22
CA ASP A 33 21.86 0.28 -4.10
C ASP A 33 20.88 0.80 -3.02
N ALA A 34 19.56 0.52 -3.14
CA ALA A 34 18.57 0.88 -2.15
C ALA A 34 18.64 0.00 -0.90
N ASP A 35 18.03 0.45 0.21
CA ASP A 35 17.95 -0.33 1.46
C ASP A 35 16.76 -1.31 1.46
N LEU A 36 15.71 -1.01 0.69
CA LEU A 36 14.52 -1.84 0.56
C LEU A 36 13.72 -1.48 -0.70
N ILE A 37 12.83 -2.37 -1.11
CA ILE A 37 11.86 -2.14 -2.19
C ILE A 37 10.48 -1.91 -1.58
N VAL A 38 9.80 -0.85 -2.03
CA VAL A 38 8.40 -0.59 -1.68
C VAL A 38 7.56 -0.63 -2.96
N PHE A 39 6.75 -1.66 -3.14
CA PHE A 39 5.67 -1.64 -4.11
C PHE A 39 4.46 -0.97 -3.49
N GLU A 40 4.01 0.17 -4.02
CA GLU A 40 2.91 0.91 -3.42
C GLU A 40 1.85 1.36 -4.43
N THR A 41 0.66 1.60 -3.91
CA THR A 41 -0.50 2.04 -4.69
C THR A 41 -0.92 1.00 -5.75
N MET A 42 -0.63 -0.26 -5.48
CA MET A 42 -0.95 -1.35 -6.40
C MET A 42 -2.47 -1.61 -6.41
N THR A 43 -3.04 -1.69 -7.60
CA THR A 43 -4.48 -1.85 -7.82
C THR A 43 -4.87 -3.26 -8.26
N ASP A 44 -3.89 -4.01 -8.77
CA ASP A 44 -4.05 -5.37 -9.25
C ASP A 44 -3.06 -6.32 -8.56
N LEU A 45 -3.59 -7.37 -7.92
CA LEU A 45 -2.77 -8.38 -7.26
C LEU A 45 -1.97 -9.23 -8.27
N TYR A 46 -2.50 -9.41 -9.47
CA TYR A 46 -1.79 -10.21 -10.49
C TYR A 46 -0.56 -9.46 -11.01
N GLU A 47 -0.67 -8.16 -11.22
CA GLU A 47 0.46 -7.27 -11.50
C GLU A 47 1.48 -7.28 -10.35
N LEU A 48 1.01 -7.11 -9.10
CA LEU A 48 1.87 -7.12 -7.93
C LEU A 48 2.63 -8.45 -7.76
N LYS A 49 2.03 -9.59 -8.13
CA LYS A 49 2.74 -10.88 -8.17
C LYS A 49 3.91 -10.86 -9.13
N ALA A 50 3.76 -10.30 -10.33
CA ALA A 50 4.87 -10.17 -11.28
C ALA A 50 6.00 -9.32 -10.71
N ALA A 51 5.65 -8.20 -10.07
CA ALA A 51 6.60 -7.30 -9.41
C ALA A 51 7.38 -7.98 -8.28
N VAL A 52 6.67 -8.68 -7.39
CA VAL A 52 7.28 -9.41 -6.26
C VAL A 52 8.19 -10.55 -6.75
N LEU A 53 7.77 -11.32 -7.76
CA LEU A 53 8.61 -12.38 -8.34
C LEU A 53 9.87 -11.78 -8.97
N ALA A 54 9.75 -10.70 -9.72
CA ALA A 54 10.91 -10.00 -10.28
C ALA A 54 11.88 -9.54 -9.18
N ALA A 55 11.37 -9.03 -8.04
CA ALA A 55 12.21 -8.63 -6.92
C ALA A 55 12.88 -9.82 -6.24
N LYS A 56 12.17 -10.89 -5.95
CA LYS A 56 12.71 -12.09 -5.30
C LYS A 56 13.77 -12.81 -6.13
N GLU A 57 13.67 -12.77 -7.44
CA GLU A 57 14.62 -13.46 -8.35
C GLU A 57 15.85 -12.60 -8.68
N ASN A 58 15.79 -11.27 -8.48
CA ASN A 58 16.86 -10.38 -8.93
C ASN A 58 17.41 -9.47 -7.81
N SER A 59 16.97 -9.63 -6.55
CA SER A 59 17.40 -8.81 -5.40
C SER A 59 17.25 -9.57 -4.08
N ASP A 60 18.12 -9.26 -3.13
CA ASP A 60 18.01 -9.72 -1.73
C ASP A 60 17.41 -8.64 -0.80
N LEU A 61 16.96 -7.52 -1.35
CA LEU A 61 16.40 -6.42 -0.57
C LEU A 61 15.06 -6.80 0.07
N PRO A 62 14.79 -6.30 1.29
CA PRO A 62 13.47 -6.44 1.92
C PRO A 62 12.37 -5.83 1.04
N ILE A 63 11.20 -6.47 1.00
CA ILE A 63 10.08 -6.08 0.15
C ILE A 63 8.87 -5.70 0.99
N VAL A 64 8.40 -4.49 0.81
CA VAL A 64 7.15 -3.97 1.36
C VAL A 64 6.12 -3.82 0.24
N CYS A 65 4.91 -4.33 0.45
CA CYS A 65 3.83 -4.22 -0.53
C CYS A 65 2.61 -3.52 0.04
N THR A 66 2.13 -2.47 -0.61
CA THR A 66 0.84 -1.87 -0.27
C THR A 66 -0.08 -1.81 -1.48
N MET A 67 -1.36 -2.12 -1.25
CA MET A 67 -2.40 -2.06 -2.26
C MET A 67 -3.45 -1.01 -1.93
N THR A 68 -4.17 -0.56 -2.92
CA THR A 68 -5.33 0.33 -2.76
C THR A 68 -6.63 -0.47 -2.71
N PHE A 69 -7.51 -0.05 -1.82
CA PHE A 69 -8.85 -0.63 -1.68
C PHE A 69 -9.91 0.45 -1.82
N GLU A 70 -11.07 0.07 -2.32
CA GLU A 70 -12.27 0.90 -2.37
C GLU A 70 -13.13 0.68 -1.12
N GLU A 71 -14.17 1.49 -0.91
CA GLU A 71 -15.09 1.39 0.23
C GLU A 71 -15.77 0.00 0.35
N ASN A 72 -15.90 -0.72 -0.76
CA ASN A 72 -16.40 -2.09 -0.79
C ASN A 72 -15.41 -3.14 -0.29
N MET A 73 -14.25 -2.72 0.22
CA MET A 73 -13.16 -3.56 0.75
C MET A 73 -12.52 -4.48 -0.32
N ARG A 74 -12.52 -4.03 -1.57
CA ARG A 74 -11.88 -4.73 -2.68
C ARG A 74 -10.98 -3.78 -3.46
N THR A 75 -9.97 -4.35 -4.12
CA THR A 75 -9.15 -3.59 -5.07
C THR A 75 -9.96 -3.25 -6.33
N PHE A 76 -9.43 -2.37 -7.17
CA PHE A 76 -10.03 -2.04 -8.46
C PHE A 76 -10.33 -3.29 -9.33
N THR A 77 -9.48 -4.31 -9.29
CA THR A 77 -9.67 -5.59 -10.00
C THR A 77 -10.53 -6.60 -9.21
N GLY A 78 -11.12 -6.20 -8.08
CA GLY A 78 -12.07 -7.01 -7.31
C GLY A 78 -11.44 -7.95 -6.29
N VAL A 79 -10.15 -7.86 -6.01
CA VAL A 79 -9.42 -8.73 -5.07
C VAL A 79 -9.84 -8.43 -3.63
N ALA A 80 -10.10 -9.48 -2.85
CA ALA A 80 -10.39 -9.38 -1.43
C ALA A 80 -9.10 -9.19 -0.60
N ILE A 81 -9.23 -8.57 0.57
CA ILE A 81 -8.13 -8.32 1.51
C ILE A 81 -7.44 -9.64 1.92
N SER A 82 -8.21 -10.68 2.22
CA SER A 82 -7.68 -12.01 2.55
C SER A 82 -6.84 -12.61 1.42
N SER A 83 -7.28 -12.44 0.16
CA SER A 83 -6.53 -12.93 -1.02
C SER A 83 -5.20 -12.21 -1.18
N MET A 84 -5.17 -10.89 -0.97
CA MET A 84 -3.94 -10.10 -0.94
C MET A 84 -3.00 -10.62 0.16
N ALA A 85 -3.48 -10.69 1.40
CA ALA A 85 -2.65 -11.07 2.54
C ALA A 85 -2.01 -12.44 2.36
N LEU A 86 -2.81 -13.47 2.06
CA LEU A 86 -2.34 -14.83 1.89
C LEU A 86 -1.39 -14.99 0.69
N THR A 87 -1.64 -14.27 -0.40
CA THR A 87 -0.78 -14.31 -1.59
C THR A 87 0.59 -13.69 -1.31
N LEU A 88 0.61 -12.48 -0.74
CA LEU A 88 1.86 -11.75 -0.48
C LEU A 88 2.69 -12.43 0.62
N GLU A 89 2.06 -12.93 1.68
CA GLU A 89 2.74 -13.71 2.72
C GLU A 89 3.32 -15.01 2.12
N GLY A 90 2.57 -15.70 1.26
CA GLY A 90 3.04 -16.90 0.54
C GLY A 90 4.20 -16.63 -0.42
N LEU A 91 4.31 -15.42 -0.98
CA LEU A 91 5.43 -14.97 -1.81
C LEU A 91 6.65 -14.54 -0.96
N GLY A 92 6.53 -14.48 0.36
CA GLY A 92 7.62 -14.17 1.27
C GLY A 92 8.03 -12.70 1.27
N VAL A 93 7.09 -11.77 1.15
CA VAL A 93 7.36 -10.34 1.38
C VAL A 93 7.55 -10.06 2.88
N ASP A 94 8.22 -8.96 3.22
CA ASP A 94 8.61 -8.64 4.60
C ASP A 94 7.57 -7.79 5.34
N ALA A 95 6.74 -7.04 4.61
CA ALA A 95 5.63 -6.27 5.16
C ALA A 95 4.54 -6.08 4.10
N ILE A 96 3.29 -6.00 4.56
CA ILE A 96 2.14 -5.72 3.69
C ILE A 96 1.32 -4.56 4.23
N GLY A 97 0.48 -3.98 3.41
CA GLY A 97 -0.35 -2.88 3.89
C GLY A 97 -1.26 -2.27 2.85
N VAL A 98 -1.76 -1.11 3.22
CA VAL A 98 -2.72 -0.36 2.41
C VAL A 98 -2.31 1.11 2.33
N ASN A 99 -2.50 1.71 1.17
CA ASN A 99 -2.24 3.14 0.98
C ASN A 99 -3.18 3.75 -0.06
N CYS A 100 -3.32 5.08 -0.02
CA CYS A 100 -4.09 5.86 -0.98
C CYS A 100 -5.60 5.50 -1.02
N SER A 101 -6.30 5.94 -2.05
CA SER A 101 -7.74 5.81 -2.38
C SER A 101 -8.68 6.38 -1.31
N LEU A 102 -8.53 5.98 -0.07
CA LEU A 102 -9.44 6.29 1.04
C LEU A 102 -8.79 7.21 2.06
N GLY A 103 -9.64 7.98 2.75
CA GLY A 103 -9.27 8.73 3.94
C GLY A 103 -9.17 7.84 5.18
N PRO A 104 -8.74 8.42 6.32
CA PRO A 104 -8.55 7.66 7.54
C PRO A 104 -9.77 6.86 7.99
N LYS A 105 -10.94 7.48 7.96
CA LYS A 105 -12.19 6.88 8.44
C LYS A 105 -12.63 5.69 7.57
N GLU A 106 -12.57 5.86 6.26
CA GLU A 106 -12.98 4.86 5.29
C GLU A 106 -12.00 3.68 5.24
N LEU A 107 -10.71 3.94 5.53
CA LEU A 107 -9.67 2.92 5.51
C LEU A 107 -9.66 2.04 6.76
N TYR A 108 -10.23 2.49 7.88
CA TYR A 108 -10.20 1.74 9.15
C TYR A 108 -10.72 0.29 9.03
N PRO A 109 -11.92 0.02 8.44
CA PRO A 109 -12.41 -1.35 8.31
C PRO A 109 -11.53 -2.23 7.41
N VAL A 110 -10.86 -1.64 6.41
CA VAL A 110 -9.91 -2.36 5.55
C VAL A 110 -8.69 -2.81 6.37
N VAL A 111 -8.14 -1.92 7.21
CA VAL A 111 -7.00 -2.22 8.08
C VAL A 111 -7.38 -3.25 9.15
N GLU A 112 -8.54 -3.09 9.79
CA GLU A 112 -9.04 -4.03 10.77
C GLU A 112 -9.19 -5.45 10.18
N GLU A 113 -9.70 -5.55 8.97
CA GLU A 113 -9.80 -6.84 8.27
C GLU A 113 -8.42 -7.39 7.90
N LEU A 114 -7.52 -6.56 7.35
CA LEU A 114 -6.18 -6.98 6.97
C LEU A 114 -5.40 -7.58 8.15
N CYS A 115 -5.47 -6.95 9.32
CA CYS A 115 -4.80 -7.41 10.52
C CYS A 115 -5.27 -8.79 11.03
N LYS A 116 -6.43 -9.28 10.58
CA LYS A 116 -6.91 -10.65 10.88
C LYS A 116 -6.26 -11.72 10.01
N TRP A 117 -5.71 -11.35 8.87
CA TRP A 117 -5.24 -12.28 7.84
C TRP A 117 -3.73 -12.40 7.74
N THR A 118 -2.96 -11.63 8.49
CA THR A 118 -1.50 -11.66 8.43
C THR A 118 -0.85 -11.51 9.80
N ASN A 119 0.34 -12.08 9.94
CA ASN A 119 1.26 -11.82 11.05
C ASN A 119 2.44 -10.93 10.65
N LEU A 120 2.52 -10.53 9.37
CA LEU A 120 3.54 -9.61 8.90
C LEU A 120 3.31 -8.19 9.46
N PRO A 121 4.36 -7.37 9.54
CA PRO A 121 4.20 -5.95 9.83
C PRO A 121 3.22 -5.29 8.85
N VAL A 122 2.22 -4.59 9.39
CA VAL A 122 1.21 -3.88 8.58
C VAL A 122 1.59 -2.42 8.44
N VAL A 123 1.57 -1.96 7.19
CA VAL A 123 1.86 -0.57 6.76
C VAL A 123 0.55 0.13 6.37
N VAL A 124 0.29 1.31 6.93
CA VAL A 124 -0.92 2.09 6.62
C VAL A 124 -0.56 3.53 6.26
N LYS A 125 -0.90 3.95 5.05
CA LYS A 125 -0.66 5.31 4.53
C LYS A 125 -1.93 5.86 3.85
N PRO A 126 -2.91 6.37 4.62
CA PRO A 126 -4.16 6.91 4.06
C PRO A 126 -3.94 8.28 3.39
N ASN A 127 -4.91 8.70 2.60
CA ASN A 127 -5.02 10.08 2.16
C ASN A 127 -5.41 10.99 3.33
N ALA A 128 -5.23 12.30 3.19
CA ALA A 128 -5.70 13.29 4.15
C ALA A 128 -7.23 13.51 4.11
N GLY A 129 -7.99 12.43 4.13
CA GLY A 129 -9.42 12.39 3.86
C GLY A 129 -9.74 12.09 2.39
N LEU A 130 -10.98 12.34 1.99
CA LEU A 130 -11.39 12.26 0.59
C LEU A 130 -11.30 13.65 -0.05
N PRO A 131 -10.86 13.77 -1.30
CA PRO A 131 -10.81 15.06 -1.97
C PRO A 131 -12.23 15.58 -2.24
N ASP A 132 -12.44 16.87 -2.03
CA ASP A 132 -13.65 17.54 -2.47
C ASP A 132 -13.75 17.46 -4.01
N PRO A 133 -14.89 17.02 -4.58
CA PRO A 133 -15.01 16.81 -6.01
C PRO A 133 -14.94 18.08 -6.86
N VAL A 134 -15.02 19.26 -6.25
CA VAL A 134 -15.01 20.57 -6.95
C VAL A 134 -13.66 21.27 -6.76
N THR A 135 -13.17 21.33 -5.51
CA THR A 135 -11.93 22.05 -5.18
C THR A 135 -10.69 21.16 -5.22
N ASN A 136 -10.85 19.84 -5.18
CA ASN A 136 -9.79 18.84 -4.98
C ASN A 136 -9.03 19.01 -3.65
N GLU A 137 -9.56 19.77 -2.70
CA GLU A 137 -8.98 19.93 -1.38
C GLU A 137 -9.31 18.73 -0.48
N TYR A 138 -8.34 18.35 0.33
CA TYR A 138 -8.49 17.28 1.31
C TYR A 138 -8.98 17.86 2.64
N ASN A 139 -9.89 17.18 3.32
CA ASN A 139 -10.67 17.69 4.44
C ASN A 139 -10.29 17.15 5.84
N CYS A 140 -9.27 16.31 5.93
CA CYS A 140 -8.78 15.78 7.20
C CYS A 140 -7.62 16.65 7.71
N SER A 141 -7.72 17.17 8.92
CA SER A 141 -6.63 17.93 9.54
C SER A 141 -5.46 17.02 9.99
N PRO A 142 -4.24 17.56 10.20
CA PRO A 142 -3.13 16.77 10.77
C PRO A 142 -3.45 16.19 12.15
N GLU A 143 -4.24 16.90 12.95
CA GLU A 143 -4.70 16.47 14.28
C GLU A 143 -5.65 15.27 14.18
N ASP A 144 -6.69 15.35 13.37
CA ASP A 144 -7.66 14.27 13.15
C ASP A 144 -6.98 13.03 12.54
N PHE A 145 -6.00 13.27 11.66
CA PHE A 145 -5.20 12.22 11.04
C PHE A 145 -4.36 11.45 12.07
N ALA A 146 -3.73 12.15 13.00
CA ALA A 146 -2.95 11.53 14.08
C ALA A 146 -3.85 10.79 15.07
N GLU A 147 -5.02 11.35 15.45
CA GLU A 147 -6.01 10.67 16.30
C GLU A 147 -6.52 9.37 15.65
N PHE A 148 -6.72 9.37 14.34
CA PHE A 148 -7.05 8.14 13.62
C PHE A 148 -5.92 7.12 13.70
N ALA A 149 -4.68 7.56 13.45
CA ALA A 149 -3.51 6.67 13.47
C ALA A 149 -3.30 6.00 14.83
N GLU A 150 -3.60 6.71 15.92
CA GLU A 150 -3.56 6.14 17.27
C GLU A 150 -4.49 4.92 17.43
N LYS A 151 -5.67 4.96 16.79
CA LYS A 151 -6.66 3.86 16.81
C LYS A 151 -6.18 2.60 16.06
N LEU A 152 -5.19 2.73 15.17
CA LEU A 152 -4.62 1.62 14.43
C LEU A 152 -3.56 0.84 15.21
N ILE A 153 -2.93 1.46 16.20
CA ILE A 153 -1.86 0.84 17.00
C ILE A 153 -2.34 -0.44 17.70
N PRO A 154 -3.51 -0.45 18.38
CA PRO A 154 -4.04 -1.66 19.01
C PRO A 154 -4.38 -2.79 18.02
N LEU A 155 -4.62 -2.48 16.75
CA LEU A 155 -4.85 -3.49 15.71
C LEU A 155 -3.58 -4.22 15.28
N GLY A 156 -2.39 -3.72 15.68
CA GLY A 156 -1.11 -4.33 15.34
C GLY A 156 -0.37 -3.66 14.18
N VAL A 157 -0.85 -2.51 13.70
CA VAL A 157 -0.15 -1.72 12.67
C VAL A 157 1.24 -1.31 13.18
N LYS A 158 2.26 -1.43 12.33
CA LYS A 158 3.67 -1.18 12.67
C LYS A 158 4.27 0.03 11.98
N VAL A 159 3.76 0.38 10.81
CA VAL A 159 4.26 1.52 10.04
C VAL A 159 3.08 2.42 9.68
N LEU A 160 3.21 3.68 10.05
CA LEU A 160 2.23 4.72 9.78
C LEU A 160 2.85 5.80 8.89
N GLY A 161 2.09 6.28 7.95
CA GLY A 161 2.48 7.35 7.05
C GLY A 161 1.28 8.04 6.43
N GLY A 162 1.49 8.74 5.34
CA GLY A 162 0.43 9.41 4.60
C GLY A 162 0.60 9.25 3.10
N CYS A 163 -0.47 9.51 2.34
CA CYS A 163 -0.50 9.51 0.89
C CYS A 163 -1.06 10.86 0.39
N CYS A 164 -1.96 10.87 -0.57
CA CYS A 164 -2.47 12.09 -1.20
C CYS A 164 -3.04 13.08 -0.17
N GLY A 165 -2.73 14.36 -0.37
CA GLY A 165 -3.16 15.46 0.51
C GLY A 165 -2.36 15.61 1.80
N THR A 166 -1.52 14.65 2.19
CA THR A 166 -0.63 14.80 3.35
C THR A 166 0.62 15.60 3.01
N ASN A 167 1.18 16.28 4.01
CA ASN A 167 2.38 17.09 3.94
C ASN A 167 3.26 16.85 5.20
N PRO A 168 4.41 17.52 5.36
CA PRO A 168 5.27 17.33 6.53
C PRO A 168 4.59 17.56 7.89
N GLU A 169 3.53 18.38 7.96
CA GLU A 169 2.81 18.64 9.22
C GLU A 169 2.08 17.37 9.71
N TYR A 170 1.49 16.59 8.81
CA TYR A 170 0.87 15.30 9.13
C TYR A 170 1.89 14.32 9.72
N ILE A 171 3.05 14.21 9.07
CA ILE A 171 4.12 13.31 9.55
C ILE A 171 4.68 13.77 10.88
N LYS A 172 4.79 15.09 11.10
CA LYS A 172 5.20 15.66 12.39
C LYS A 172 4.21 15.28 13.49
N LYS A 173 2.89 15.40 13.23
CA LYS A 173 1.84 15.02 14.20
C LYS A 173 1.86 13.51 14.52
N LEU A 174 2.01 12.66 13.50
CA LEU A 174 2.21 11.23 13.72
C LEU A 174 3.43 10.94 14.61
N ALA A 175 4.56 11.59 14.33
CA ALA A 175 5.77 11.39 15.12
C ALA A 175 5.65 11.92 16.56
N GLU A 176 4.92 13.00 16.78
CA GLU A 176 4.62 13.53 18.11
C GLU A 176 3.73 12.55 18.90
N MET A 177 2.67 12.03 18.30
CA MET A 177 1.76 11.04 18.88
C MET A 177 2.50 9.74 19.29
N LEU A 178 3.41 9.26 18.46
CA LEU A 178 4.16 8.02 18.72
C LEU A 178 5.24 8.17 19.82
N LYS A 179 5.60 9.39 20.20
CA LYS A 179 6.61 9.67 21.25
C LYS A 179 6.02 9.89 22.64
N GLY A 180 4.71 10.17 22.71
CA GLY A 180 3.99 10.38 23.96
C GLY A 180 3.62 9.09 24.64
#